data_acba3a36bbf4e3b08df794d50d827cc2
#
_entry.id   acba3a36bbf4e3b08df794d50d827cc2
#
_cell.length_a   1.000
_cell.length_b   1.000
_cell.length_c   1.000
_cell.angle_alpha   90.00
_cell.angle_beta   90.00
_cell.angle_gamma   90.00
#
_symmetry.space_group_name_H-M   'P 1'
#
loop_
_entity.id
_entity.type
_entity.pdbx_description
1 polymer ?
#
loop_
_entity_poly.entity_id
_entity_poly.type
_entity_poly.pdbx_seq_one_letter_code
_entity_poly.pdbx_strand_id
1 'polypeptide(L)'
;MVTRPKIRLLRYLVPVIIVLALFFCFRRCDNQQKQPLPPRDYADIIREGVLRVATEYNSISFYVDGDTVAGFNYELIQAFGRDKGLRVDISPYMSFEDRLRGLSEDRYDVIAYGILATSKLKDSLLLTSPIVLNKQVLVQRKATGENDSLYIRSQLDLAQRTLHVIKGSPSILRIQNLGNEIGDTIYIKEIEKYGSEQLISLVAHGDIDYAVCDESIARAAADSLPQIDINTAISFTQFYSWAVSKQSPVLLDSLNACFIKGFSSFF
;
A
#
# COMPACT_ATOMS: atom_id res chain seq x y z
N MET A 1 70.92 -33.18 12.95
CA MET A 1 70.46 -31.78 13.01
C MET A 1 69.17 -31.69 12.25
N VAL A 2 68.02 -31.82 12.94
CA VAL A 2 66.68 -31.91 12.31
C VAL A 2 65.99 -30.56 12.57
N THR A 3 65.90 -29.77 11.54
CA THR A 3 65.22 -28.44 11.57
C THR A 3 63.72 -28.59 11.59
N ARG A 4 63.04 -27.97 12.56
CA ARG A 4 61.59 -27.99 12.81
C ARG A 4 60.87 -27.01 11.88
N PRO A 5 60.19 -27.42 10.80
CA PRO A 5 59.39 -26.52 9.97
C PRO A 5 57.96 -26.32 10.52
N LYS A 6 57.51 -27.09 11.52
CA LYS A 6 56.10 -27.12 11.97
C LYS A 6 55.62 -25.88 12.72
N ILE A 7 56.50 -25.08 13.33
CA ILE A 7 56.10 -23.92 14.15
C ILE A 7 55.76 -22.69 13.30
N ARG A 8 56.36 -22.54 12.12
CA ARG A 8 56.04 -21.41 11.23
C ARG A 8 54.68 -21.51 10.59
N LEU A 9 54.23 -22.72 10.21
CA LEU A 9 52.91 -22.95 9.61
C LEU A 9 51.78 -22.66 10.61
N LEU A 10 51.98 -23.04 11.88
CA LEU A 10 51.00 -22.79 12.94
C LEU A 10 50.74 -21.29 13.19
N ARG A 11 51.75 -20.45 12.99
CA ARG A 11 51.71 -18.99 13.21
C ARG A 11 50.80 -18.27 12.18
N TYR A 12 50.59 -18.86 10.99
CA TYR A 12 49.72 -18.35 9.95
C TYR A 12 48.35 -19.03 9.96
N LEU A 13 48.25 -20.26 10.46
CA LEU A 13 46.98 -21.02 10.52
C LEU A 13 46.05 -20.48 11.61
N VAL A 14 46.56 -20.04 12.74
CA VAL A 14 45.79 -19.50 13.85
C VAL A 14 45.00 -18.22 13.45
N PRO A 15 45.64 -17.18 12.85
CA PRO A 15 44.88 -15.98 12.44
C PRO A 15 43.87 -16.28 11.32
N VAL A 16 44.14 -17.21 10.40
CA VAL A 16 43.16 -17.61 9.37
C VAL A 16 41.96 -18.30 9.98
N ILE A 17 42.13 -19.17 10.97
CA ILE A 17 41.02 -19.80 11.70
C ILE A 17 40.21 -18.76 12.48
N ILE A 18 40.87 -17.78 13.10
CA ILE A 18 40.16 -16.69 13.82
C ILE A 18 39.32 -15.85 12.83
N VAL A 19 39.88 -15.48 11.67
CA VAL A 19 39.14 -14.73 10.64
C VAL A 19 37.97 -15.53 10.09
N LEU A 20 38.17 -16.83 9.84
CA LEU A 20 37.08 -17.72 9.43
C LEU A 20 35.98 -17.87 10.52
N ALA A 21 36.39 -18.01 11.77
CA ALA A 21 35.46 -18.08 12.90
C ALA A 21 34.67 -16.78 13.07
N LEU A 22 35.34 -15.62 12.97
CA LEU A 22 34.69 -14.32 12.98
C LEU A 22 33.75 -14.17 11.78
N PHE A 23 34.15 -14.56 10.57
CA PHE A 23 33.31 -14.54 9.38
C PHE A 23 32.07 -15.44 9.52
N PHE A 24 32.22 -16.63 10.12
CA PHE A 24 31.09 -17.51 10.43
C PHE A 24 30.19 -16.94 11.54
N CYS A 25 30.75 -16.30 12.57
CA CYS A 25 29.98 -15.61 13.60
C CYS A 25 29.22 -14.43 13.02
N PHE A 26 29.84 -13.59 12.17
CA PHE A 26 29.14 -12.50 11.49
C PHE A 26 28.04 -13.02 10.56
N ARG A 27 28.28 -14.07 9.76
CA ARG A 27 27.22 -14.69 8.96
C ARG A 27 26.11 -15.30 9.78
N ARG A 28 26.40 -15.81 10.98
CA ARG A 28 25.38 -16.36 11.88
C ARG A 28 24.55 -15.26 12.56
N CYS A 29 25.14 -14.10 12.82
CA CYS A 29 24.40 -12.92 13.32
C CYS A 29 23.50 -12.28 12.25
N ASP A 30 23.94 -12.29 10.97
CA ASP A 30 23.14 -11.75 9.87
C ASP A 30 21.99 -12.70 9.45
N ASN A 31 22.12 -13.97 9.79
CA ASN A 31 21.11 -15.02 9.54
C ASN A 31 20.22 -15.27 10.77
N GLN A 32 20.03 -14.30 11.67
CA GLN A 32 18.79 -14.27 12.45
C GLN A 32 17.64 -13.98 11.47
N GLN A 33 17.20 -15.03 10.78
CA GLN A 33 15.87 -15.08 10.22
C GLN A 33 14.97 -14.54 11.34
N LYS A 34 14.39 -13.35 11.12
CA LYS A 34 13.31 -12.86 11.98
C LYS A 34 12.31 -14.01 12.02
N GLN A 35 12.27 -14.72 13.14
CA GLN A 35 11.23 -15.74 13.32
C GLN A 35 9.92 -15.05 13.02
N PRO A 36 9.07 -15.64 12.15
CA PRO A 36 7.77 -15.07 11.87
C PRO A 36 7.10 -14.86 13.23
N LEU A 37 6.62 -13.64 13.46
CA LEU A 37 5.84 -13.34 14.66
C LEU A 37 4.66 -14.31 14.70
N PRO A 38 4.27 -14.82 15.88
CA PRO A 38 3.09 -15.68 15.96
C PRO A 38 1.87 -14.89 15.47
N PRO A 39 0.96 -15.55 14.74
CA PRO A 39 -0.27 -14.92 14.28
C PRO A 39 -1.03 -14.32 15.46
N ARG A 40 -1.46 -13.07 15.28
CA ARG A 40 -2.19 -12.31 16.31
C ARG A 40 -3.65 -12.17 15.91
N ASP A 41 -4.55 -12.43 16.84
CA ASP A 41 -5.96 -12.11 16.68
C ASP A 41 -6.43 -11.19 17.83
N TYR A 42 -7.67 -10.84 17.86
CA TYR A 42 -8.28 -9.86 18.74
C TYR A 42 -7.94 -10.05 20.22
N ALA A 43 -7.93 -11.30 20.72
CA ALA A 43 -7.59 -11.59 22.11
C ALA A 43 -6.15 -11.17 22.48
N ASP A 44 -5.19 -11.37 21.58
CA ASP A 44 -3.80 -10.97 21.76
C ASP A 44 -3.66 -9.45 21.73
N ILE A 45 -4.37 -8.79 20.81
CA ILE A 45 -4.40 -7.33 20.68
C ILE A 45 -4.95 -6.67 21.94
N ILE A 46 -6.07 -7.20 22.48
CA ILE A 46 -6.66 -6.71 23.74
C ILE A 46 -5.71 -6.92 24.92
N ARG A 47 -5.07 -8.10 25.01
CA ARG A 47 -4.11 -8.39 26.07
C ARG A 47 -2.89 -7.46 26.04
N GLU A 48 -2.39 -7.13 24.87
CA GLU A 48 -1.27 -6.21 24.70
C GLU A 48 -1.68 -4.73 24.78
N GLY A 49 -2.96 -4.42 24.59
CA GLY A 49 -3.49 -3.07 24.61
C GLY A 49 -3.08 -2.20 23.41
N VAL A 50 -2.55 -2.82 22.34
CA VAL A 50 -2.02 -2.12 21.17
C VAL A 50 -2.51 -2.75 19.87
N LEU A 51 -3.12 -1.92 19.03
CA LEU A 51 -3.48 -2.25 17.64
C LEU A 51 -2.44 -1.65 16.70
N ARG A 52 -1.77 -2.48 15.90
CA ARG A 52 -0.77 -2.09 14.92
C ARG A 52 -1.42 -1.91 13.56
N VAL A 53 -1.27 -0.73 12.98
CA VAL A 53 -2.03 -0.34 11.77
C VAL A 53 -1.07 0.15 10.69
N ALA A 54 -1.21 -0.40 9.49
CA ALA A 54 -0.60 0.18 8.30
C ALA A 54 -1.62 1.04 7.55
N THR A 55 -1.20 2.19 7.07
CA THR A 55 -2.02 3.08 6.23
C THR A 55 -1.17 3.70 5.12
N GLU A 56 -1.76 4.51 4.27
CA GLU A 56 -1.05 5.30 3.27
C GLU A 56 -1.01 6.77 3.68
N TYR A 57 0.13 7.41 3.51
CA TYR A 57 0.25 8.86 3.70
C TYR A 57 -0.29 9.57 2.45
N ASN A 58 -1.45 10.17 2.57
CA ASN A 58 -2.08 11.02 1.56
C ASN A 58 -3.16 11.89 2.20
N SER A 59 -3.66 12.90 1.48
CA SER A 59 -4.63 13.89 1.96
C SER A 59 -6.00 13.34 2.38
N ILE A 60 -6.28 12.07 2.09
CA ILE A 60 -7.55 11.41 2.46
C ILE A 60 -7.36 10.45 3.64
N SER A 61 -6.29 9.64 3.62
CA SER A 61 -6.16 8.50 4.54
C SER A 61 -5.52 8.88 5.87
N PHE A 62 -4.36 9.53 5.77
CA PHE A 62 -3.53 9.91 6.91
C PHE A 62 -2.58 11.03 6.46
N TYR A 63 -2.64 12.16 7.10
CA TYR A 63 -1.76 13.30 6.85
C TYR A 63 -1.52 14.12 8.14
N VAL A 64 -0.48 14.94 8.09
CA VAL A 64 -0.13 15.85 9.18
C VAL A 64 -0.44 17.27 8.70
N ASP A 65 -1.25 18.00 9.48
CA ASP A 65 -1.58 19.40 9.27
C ASP A 65 -1.15 20.20 10.50
N GLY A 66 -0.04 20.92 10.37
CA GLY A 66 0.61 21.57 11.52
C GLY A 66 1.03 20.53 12.57
N ASP A 67 0.50 20.67 13.79
CA ASP A 67 0.76 19.75 14.91
C ASP A 67 -0.31 18.65 15.05
N THR A 68 -1.27 18.60 14.14
CA THR A 68 -2.38 17.65 14.17
C THR A 68 -2.23 16.57 13.11
N VAL A 69 -2.62 15.35 13.48
CA VAL A 69 -2.75 14.22 12.55
C VAL A 69 -4.23 14.07 12.22
N ALA A 70 -4.54 13.96 10.93
CA ALA A 70 -5.90 13.87 10.43
C ALA A 70 -5.99 12.86 9.26
N GLY A 71 -7.20 12.62 8.78
CA GLY A 71 -7.50 11.77 7.64
C GLY A 71 -8.59 10.76 7.96
N PHE A 72 -9.39 10.42 6.94
CA PHE A 72 -10.56 9.54 7.11
C PHE A 72 -10.21 8.18 7.74
N ASN A 73 -9.18 7.51 7.21
CA ASN A 73 -8.79 6.20 7.74
C ASN A 73 -8.16 6.33 9.14
N TYR A 74 -7.41 7.40 9.39
CA TYR A 74 -6.86 7.72 10.71
C TYR A 74 -7.96 7.88 11.75
N GLU A 75 -8.94 8.74 11.48
CA GLU A 75 -10.01 9.05 12.42
C GLU A 75 -10.88 7.83 12.72
N LEU A 76 -11.19 7.04 11.69
CA LEU A 76 -11.99 5.84 11.81
C LEU A 76 -11.30 4.77 12.67
N ILE A 77 -10.00 4.52 12.46
CA ILE A 77 -9.27 3.54 13.26
C ILE A 77 -9.01 4.02 14.69
N GLN A 78 -8.82 5.33 14.89
CA GLN A 78 -8.73 5.93 16.21
C GLN A 78 -10.07 5.82 16.98
N ALA A 79 -11.20 5.96 16.30
CA ALA A 79 -12.52 5.73 16.89
C ALA A 79 -12.68 4.27 17.37
N PHE A 80 -12.26 3.29 16.54
CA PHE A 80 -12.20 1.89 16.95
C PHE A 80 -11.31 1.67 18.16
N GLY A 81 -10.10 2.25 18.17
CA GLY A 81 -9.18 2.16 19.30
C GLY A 81 -9.80 2.69 20.59
N ARG A 82 -10.46 3.85 20.54
CA ARG A 82 -11.17 4.42 21.70
C ARG A 82 -12.31 3.53 22.19
N ASP A 83 -13.13 2.97 21.28
CA ASP A 83 -14.25 2.06 21.63
C ASP A 83 -13.75 0.79 22.34
N LYS A 84 -12.56 0.31 21.99
CA LYS A 84 -11.97 -0.93 22.51
C LYS A 84 -10.94 -0.71 23.62
N GLY A 85 -10.63 0.53 23.99
CA GLY A 85 -9.59 0.85 24.97
C GLY A 85 -8.18 0.50 24.49
N LEU A 86 -7.92 0.54 23.18
CA LEU A 86 -6.66 0.21 22.56
C LEU A 86 -5.87 1.47 22.20
N ARG A 87 -4.56 1.43 22.40
CA ARG A 87 -3.64 2.35 21.76
C ARG A 87 -3.45 1.96 20.30
N VAL A 88 -3.65 2.88 19.40
CA VAL A 88 -3.45 2.66 17.95
C VAL A 88 -2.05 3.11 17.57
N ASP A 89 -1.24 2.18 17.06
CA ASP A 89 0.12 2.42 16.57
C ASP A 89 0.10 2.40 15.04
N ILE A 90 0.22 3.59 14.42
CA ILE A 90 0.04 3.77 12.99
C ILE A 90 1.38 3.94 12.30
N SER A 91 1.59 3.14 11.25
CA SER A 91 2.74 3.21 10.36
C SER A 91 2.30 3.54 8.95
N PRO A 92 2.59 4.75 8.44
CA PRO A 92 2.28 5.12 7.07
C PRO A 92 3.31 4.52 6.09
N TYR A 93 2.83 3.84 5.04
CA TYR A 93 3.62 3.27 3.96
C TYR A 93 3.04 3.66 2.60
N MET A 94 3.88 4.19 1.72
CA MET A 94 3.49 4.57 0.36
C MET A 94 3.27 3.33 -0.53
N SER A 95 4.12 2.30 -0.38
CA SER A 95 4.07 1.09 -1.18
C SER A 95 2.90 0.19 -0.78
N PHE A 96 2.04 -0.14 -1.75
CA PHE A 96 0.95 -1.11 -1.55
C PHE A 96 1.49 -2.51 -1.23
N GLU A 97 2.56 -2.94 -1.90
CA GLU A 97 3.20 -4.24 -1.66
C GLU A 97 3.79 -4.33 -0.26
N ASP A 98 4.39 -3.24 0.27
CA ASP A 98 4.97 -3.22 1.61
C ASP A 98 3.89 -3.33 2.70
N ARG A 99 2.72 -2.70 2.49
CA ARG A 99 1.57 -2.86 3.38
C ARG A 99 1.08 -4.30 3.40
N LEU A 100 0.91 -4.93 2.24
CA LEU A 100 0.49 -6.34 2.14
C LEU A 100 1.50 -7.28 2.77
N ARG A 101 2.79 -7.09 2.46
CA ARG A 101 3.87 -7.89 3.04
C ARG A 101 3.92 -7.74 4.56
N GLY A 102 3.81 -6.52 5.08
CA GLY A 102 3.82 -6.28 6.52
C GLY A 102 2.66 -6.95 7.26
N LEU A 103 1.47 -7.03 6.63
CA LEU A 103 0.34 -7.77 7.17
C LEU A 103 0.59 -9.29 7.14
N SER A 104 1.17 -9.82 6.07
CA SER A 104 1.49 -11.24 5.95
C SER A 104 2.64 -11.69 6.86
N GLU A 105 3.49 -10.78 7.30
CA GLU A 105 4.60 -10.99 8.23
C GLU A 105 4.22 -10.66 9.70
N ASP A 106 2.94 -10.45 9.98
CA ASP A 106 2.39 -10.10 11.31
C ASP A 106 3.02 -8.83 11.95
N ARG A 107 3.55 -7.92 11.10
CA ARG A 107 4.05 -6.61 11.56
C ARG A 107 2.91 -5.65 11.89
N TYR A 108 1.77 -5.81 11.23
CA TYR A 108 0.54 -5.06 11.41
C TYR A 108 -0.63 -6.01 11.62
N ASP A 109 -1.63 -5.55 12.32
CA ASP A 109 -2.89 -6.26 12.56
C ASP A 109 -3.95 -5.88 11.50
N VAL A 110 -3.89 -4.61 11.02
CA VAL A 110 -4.86 -4.04 10.07
C VAL A 110 -4.15 -3.20 9.01
N ILE A 111 -4.60 -3.28 7.77
CA ILE A 111 -4.37 -2.26 6.77
C ILE A 111 -5.60 -1.34 6.75
N ALA A 112 -5.48 -0.16 7.35
CA ALA A 112 -6.49 0.87 7.35
C ALA A 112 -6.34 1.77 6.11
N TYR A 113 -6.65 1.21 4.96
CA TYR A 113 -6.65 1.86 3.66
C TYR A 113 -7.66 1.18 2.76
N GLY A 114 -8.31 1.94 1.90
CA GLY A 114 -9.30 1.41 0.97
C GLY A 114 -8.69 0.45 -0.05
N ILE A 115 -8.96 -0.84 0.10
CA ILE A 115 -8.50 -1.89 -0.80
C ILE A 115 -9.67 -2.38 -1.64
N LEU A 116 -9.49 -2.41 -2.96
CA LEU A 116 -10.43 -3.02 -3.87
C LEU A 116 -10.43 -4.55 -3.70
N ALA A 117 -11.61 -5.13 -3.46
CA ALA A 117 -11.79 -6.56 -3.21
C ALA A 117 -11.64 -7.38 -4.51
N THR A 118 -10.42 -7.78 -4.86
CA THR A 118 -10.15 -8.73 -5.95
C THR A 118 -10.15 -10.16 -5.44
N SER A 119 -10.41 -11.16 -6.32
CA SER A 119 -10.34 -12.58 -5.96
C SER A 119 -9.00 -12.94 -5.35
N LYS A 120 -7.90 -12.51 -5.96
CA LYS A 120 -6.53 -12.76 -5.47
C LYS A 120 -6.31 -12.25 -4.03
N LEU A 121 -6.83 -11.07 -3.71
CA LEU A 121 -6.70 -10.52 -2.35
C LEU A 121 -7.59 -11.26 -1.35
N LYS A 122 -8.80 -11.65 -1.73
CA LYS A 122 -9.70 -12.47 -0.90
C LYS A 122 -9.14 -13.85 -0.60
N ASP A 123 -8.31 -14.40 -1.48
CA ASP A 123 -7.63 -15.69 -1.24
C ASP A 123 -6.55 -15.57 -0.15
N SER A 124 -5.96 -14.40 0.03
CA SER A 124 -4.84 -14.15 0.93
C SER A 124 -5.21 -13.43 2.22
N LEU A 125 -6.28 -12.62 2.22
CA LEU A 125 -6.67 -11.72 3.29
C LEU A 125 -8.15 -11.86 3.63
N LEU A 126 -8.53 -11.39 4.82
CA LEU A 126 -9.90 -11.09 5.18
C LEU A 126 -10.14 -9.60 4.96
N LEU A 127 -11.28 -9.27 4.34
CA LEU A 127 -11.67 -7.89 4.05
C LEU A 127 -12.86 -7.51 4.93
N THR A 128 -12.83 -6.30 5.48
CA THR A 128 -13.94 -5.77 6.27
C THR A 128 -15.19 -5.57 5.40
N SER A 129 -16.33 -5.32 6.03
CA SER A 129 -17.47 -4.71 5.34
C SER A 129 -16.99 -3.47 4.59
N PRO A 130 -17.61 -3.15 3.44
CA PRO A 130 -17.22 -1.98 2.67
C PRO A 130 -17.29 -0.69 3.49
N ILE A 131 -16.25 0.12 3.39
CA ILE A 131 -16.11 1.37 4.14
C ILE A 131 -16.46 2.57 3.25
N VAL A 132 -16.07 2.49 1.98
CA VAL A 132 -16.26 3.58 1.03
C VAL A 132 -16.55 3.03 -0.36
N LEU A 133 -17.36 3.79 -1.11
CA LEU A 133 -17.53 3.64 -2.56
C LEU A 133 -16.51 4.52 -3.26
N ASN A 134 -15.75 3.94 -4.19
CA ASN A 134 -14.76 4.67 -4.98
C ASN A 134 -14.66 4.06 -6.38
N LYS A 135 -13.98 4.74 -7.27
CA LYS A 135 -13.62 4.24 -8.61
C LYS A 135 -12.22 4.70 -8.98
N GLN A 136 -11.68 4.09 -10.01
CA GLN A 136 -10.41 4.51 -10.58
C GLN A 136 -10.65 5.46 -11.75
N VAL A 137 -9.88 6.53 -11.80
CA VAL A 137 -9.94 7.57 -12.83
C VAL A 137 -8.59 7.75 -13.50
N LEU A 138 -8.65 8.19 -14.75
CA LEU A 138 -7.50 8.72 -15.46
C LEU A 138 -7.22 10.13 -14.95
N VAL A 139 -5.99 10.40 -14.59
CA VAL A 139 -5.48 11.74 -14.34
C VAL A 139 -4.65 12.15 -15.56
N GLN A 140 -5.03 13.27 -16.16
CA GLN A 140 -4.35 13.85 -17.32
C GLN A 140 -4.36 15.40 -17.19
N ARG A 141 -3.59 16.09 -17.99
CA ARG A 141 -3.71 17.56 -18.08
C ARG A 141 -4.99 17.93 -18.83
N LYS A 142 -5.57 19.07 -18.50
CA LYS A 142 -6.70 19.64 -19.26
C LYS A 142 -6.31 19.86 -20.70
N ALA A 143 -7.27 19.69 -21.61
CA ALA A 143 -7.06 19.93 -23.03
C ALA A 143 -6.61 21.37 -23.29
N THR A 144 -5.64 21.54 -24.17
CA THR A 144 -5.15 22.85 -24.64
C THR A 144 -6.02 23.42 -25.76
N GLY A 145 -6.92 22.61 -26.32
CA GLY A 145 -7.85 22.98 -27.40
C GLY A 145 -8.71 21.80 -27.84
N GLU A 146 -9.61 22.04 -28.80
CA GLU A 146 -10.53 21.00 -29.30
C GLU A 146 -9.83 19.83 -29.98
N ASN A 147 -8.68 20.11 -30.63
CA ASN A 147 -7.92 19.12 -31.41
C ASN A 147 -6.69 18.60 -30.65
N ASP A 148 -6.67 18.69 -29.33
CA ASP A 148 -5.59 18.15 -28.53
C ASP A 148 -5.56 16.62 -28.66
N SER A 149 -4.55 16.11 -29.36
CA SER A 149 -4.38 14.67 -29.64
C SER A 149 -3.87 13.87 -28.43
N LEU A 150 -3.37 14.54 -27.41
CA LEU A 150 -2.96 13.89 -26.16
C LEU A 150 -4.12 13.77 -25.17
N TYR A 151 -5.14 14.62 -25.29
CA TYR A 151 -6.26 14.61 -24.36
C TYR A 151 -7.21 13.43 -24.61
N ILE A 152 -7.38 12.58 -23.62
CA ILE A 152 -8.25 11.39 -23.63
C ILE A 152 -9.67 11.81 -23.27
N ARG A 153 -10.61 11.61 -24.20
CA ARG A 153 -12.04 11.94 -24.01
C ARG A 153 -12.86 10.73 -23.60
N SER A 154 -12.43 9.56 -24.01
CA SER A 154 -13.12 8.29 -23.76
C SER A 154 -12.13 7.16 -23.47
N GLN A 155 -12.62 6.05 -22.96
CA GLN A 155 -11.79 4.86 -22.74
C GLN A 155 -11.19 4.30 -24.04
N LEU A 156 -11.82 4.52 -25.19
CA LEU A 156 -11.32 4.08 -26.50
C LEU A 156 -10.03 4.81 -26.90
N ASP A 157 -9.86 6.05 -26.46
CA ASP A 157 -8.68 6.86 -26.77
C ASP A 157 -7.42 6.40 -25.97
N LEU A 158 -7.59 5.44 -25.06
CA LEU A 158 -6.49 4.84 -24.29
C LEU A 158 -5.67 3.83 -25.09
N ALA A 159 -6.14 3.43 -26.29
CA ALA A 159 -5.40 2.57 -27.21
C ALA A 159 -3.99 3.12 -27.45
N GLN A 160 -2.97 2.27 -27.31
CA GLN A 160 -1.55 2.59 -27.49
C GLN A 160 -1.00 3.68 -26.53
N ARG A 161 -1.73 4.05 -25.48
CA ARG A 161 -1.26 5.00 -24.46
C ARG A 161 -0.53 4.28 -23.32
N THR A 162 0.40 4.99 -22.68
CA THR A 162 1.12 4.50 -21.50
C THR A 162 0.51 5.09 -20.23
N LEU A 163 -0.08 4.26 -19.40
CA LEU A 163 -0.66 4.67 -18.11
C LEU A 163 0.31 4.34 -16.96
N HIS A 164 0.61 5.33 -16.14
CA HIS A 164 1.44 5.17 -14.95
C HIS A 164 0.56 4.79 -13.76
N VAL A 165 0.98 3.78 -13.00
CA VAL A 165 0.25 3.25 -11.84
C VAL A 165 1.22 2.96 -10.70
N ILE A 166 0.71 2.91 -9.47
CA ILE A 166 1.47 2.40 -8.33
C ILE A 166 1.73 0.90 -8.53
N LYS A 167 2.96 0.48 -8.30
CA LYS A 167 3.38 -0.90 -8.42
C LYS A 167 2.50 -1.84 -7.59
N GLY A 168 2.10 -2.94 -8.20
CA GLY A 168 1.28 -3.96 -7.58
C GLY A 168 -0.17 -3.54 -7.28
N SER A 169 -0.60 -2.34 -7.68
CA SER A 169 -1.97 -1.87 -7.40
C SER A 169 -3.02 -2.67 -8.18
N PRO A 170 -4.26 -2.80 -7.66
CA PRO A 170 -5.36 -3.45 -8.36
C PRO A 170 -5.73 -2.79 -9.70
N SER A 171 -5.33 -1.54 -9.93
CA SER A 171 -5.53 -0.83 -11.21
C SER A 171 -4.93 -1.56 -12.39
N ILE A 172 -3.80 -2.26 -12.19
CA ILE A 172 -3.10 -2.99 -13.25
C ILE A 172 -4.03 -3.99 -13.93
N LEU A 173 -4.72 -4.83 -13.13
CA LEU A 173 -5.65 -5.81 -13.66
C LEU A 173 -6.81 -5.13 -14.41
N ARG A 174 -7.33 -4.02 -13.87
CA ARG A 174 -8.42 -3.29 -14.53
C ARG A 174 -8.00 -2.71 -15.88
N ILE A 175 -6.80 -2.12 -15.96
CA ILE A 175 -6.28 -1.56 -17.21
C ILE A 175 -6.05 -2.67 -18.24
N GLN A 176 -5.52 -3.84 -17.84
CA GLN A 176 -5.36 -4.99 -18.71
C GLN A 176 -6.70 -5.46 -19.28
N ASN A 177 -7.71 -5.59 -18.41
CA ASN A 177 -9.07 -5.97 -18.84
C ASN A 177 -9.66 -4.92 -19.78
N LEU A 178 -9.44 -3.63 -19.50
CA LEU A 178 -9.91 -2.55 -20.36
C LEU A 178 -9.27 -2.61 -21.74
N GLY A 179 -7.95 -2.90 -21.84
CA GLY A 179 -7.27 -3.14 -23.10
C GLY A 179 -7.93 -4.26 -23.91
N ASN A 180 -8.27 -5.38 -23.27
CA ASN A 180 -9.01 -6.46 -23.90
C ASN A 180 -10.44 -6.04 -24.33
N GLU A 181 -11.13 -5.23 -23.53
CA GLU A 181 -12.49 -4.74 -23.84
C GLU A 181 -12.49 -3.82 -25.07
N ILE A 182 -11.50 -2.95 -25.21
CA ILE A 182 -11.37 -2.05 -26.38
C ILE A 182 -10.71 -2.71 -27.60
N GLY A 183 -10.16 -3.92 -27.44
CA GLY A 183 -9.51 -4.66 -28.52
C GLY A 183 -8.14 -4.12 -28.91
N ASP A 184 -7.45 -3.38 -28.02
CA ASP A 184 -6.14 -2.80 -28.28
C ASP A 184 -5.26 -2.80 -27.01
N THR A 185 -3.96 -2.54 -27.20
CA THR A 185 -3.00 -2.54 -26.11
C THR A 185 -3.02 -1.20 -25.37
N ILE A 186 -3.11 -1.26 -24.05
CA ILE A 186 -2.80 -0.14 -23.15
C ILE A 186 -1.51 -0.49 -22.43
N TYR A 187 -0.48 0.35 -22.58
CA TYR A 187 0.80 0.12 -21.92
C TYR A 187 0.71 0.54 -20.45
N ILE A 188 1.29 -0.26 -19.57
CA ILE A 188 1.32 0.01 -18.12
C ILE A 188 2.75 0.23 -17.68
N LYS A 189 3.00 1.33 -16.98
CA LYS A 189 4.27 1.62 -16.35
C LYS A 189 4.09 1.72 -14.84
N GLU A 190 4.64 0.73 -14.15
CA GLU A 190 4.57 0.66 -12.69
C GLU A 190 5.62 1.58 -12.05
N ILE A 191 5.20 2.34 -11.04
CA ILE A 191 6.04 3.25 -10.27
C ILE A 191 6.10 2.76 -8.82
N GLU A 192 7.31 2.53 -8.33
CA GLU A 192 7.57 1.92 -7.03
C GLU A 192 7.75 2.93 -5.90
N LYS A 193 8.35 4.10 -6.20
CA LYS A 193 8.82 5.06 -5.19
C LYS A 193 7.79 6.09 -4.74
N TYR A 194 6.69 6.23 -5.48
CA TYR A 194 5.74 7.31 -5.31
C TYR A 194 4.37 6.76 -4.91
N GLY A 195 3.62 7.56 -4.14
CA GLY A 195 2.20 7.33 -3.91
C GLY A 195 1.34 7.99 -4.98
N SER A 196 0.03 7.86 -4.85
CA SER A 196 -0.93 8.38 -5.85
C SER A 196 -0.82 9.89 -6.04
N GLU A 197 -0.63 10.68 -5.00
CA GLU A 197 -0.53 12.14 -5.08
C GLU A 197 0.73 12.60 -5.82
N GLN A 198 1.86 11.91 -5.62
CA GLN A 198 3.08 12.20 -6.37
C GLN A 198 2.92 11.88 -7.85
N LEU A 199 2.22 10.78 -8.21
CA LEU A 199 1.89 10.51 -9.61
C LEU A 199 1.01 11.60 -10.22
N ILE A 200 0.02 12.09 -9.50
CA ILE A 200 -0.83 13.21 -9.92
C ILE A 200 0.01 14.46 -10.14
N SER A 201 0.94 14.77 -9.24
CA SER A 201 1.86 15.90 -9.38
C SER A 201 2.74 15.78 -10.62
N LEU A 202 3.27 14.59 -10.95
CA LEU A 202 4.05 14.37 -12.19
C LEU A 202 3.20 14.63 -13.43
N VAL A 203 1.92 14.26 -13.42
CA VAL A 203 1.01 14.60 -14.53
C VAL A 203 0.80 16.11 -14.63
N ALA A 204 0.55 16.77 -13.50
CA ALA A 204 0.30 18.21 -13.44
C ALA A 204 1.49 19.03 -13.98
N HIS A 205 2.72 18.58 -13.71
CA HIS A 205 3.95 19.25 -14.18
C HIS A 205 4.38 18.84 -15.59
N GLY A 206 3.77 17.80 -16.16
CA GLY A 206 4.06 17.35 -17.51
C GLY A 206 5.22 16.35 -17.63
N ASP A 207 5.68 15.80 -16.49
CA ASP A 207 6.73 14.77 -16.47
C ASP A 207 6.21 13.42 -17.01
N ILE A 208 4.92 13.17 -16.84
CA ILE A 208 4.18 12.06 -17.43
C ILE A 208 2.84 12.57 -17.97
N ASP A 209 2.28 11.87 -18.96
CA ASP A 209 1.02 12.30 -19.58
C ASP A 209 -0.20 11.78 -18.82
N TYR A 210 -0.16 10.51 -18.35
CA TYR A 210 -1.32 9.84 -17.77
C TYR A 210 -0.93 9.05 -16.53
N ALA A 211 -1.77 9.18 -15.49
CA ALA A 211 -1.73 8.31 -14.31
C ALA A 211 -3.13 7.75 -14.03
N VAL A 212 -3.18 6.63 -13.33
CA VAL A 212 -4.44 6.06 -12.83
C VAL A 212 -4.36 5.96 -11.33
N CYS A 213 -5.38 6.51 -10.67
CA CYS A 213 -5.51 6.46 -9.21
C CYS A 213 -6.99 6.46 -8.79
N ASP A 214 -7.22 6.35 -7.50
CA ASP A 214 -8.55 6.42 -6.91
C ASP A 214 -9.15 7.84 -7.04
N GLU A 215 -10.43 7.94 -7.42
CA GLU A 215 -11.12 9.21 -7.65
C GLU A 215 -11.06 10.13 -6.43
N SER A 216 -11.21 9.60 -5.23
CA SER A 216 -11.17 10.41 -4.00
C SER A 216 -9.85 11.18 -3.85
N ILE A 217 -8.72 10.52 -4.11
CA ILE A 217 -7.38 11.16 -4.06
C ILE A 217 -7.22 12.15 -5.21
N ALA A 218 -7.64 11.74 -6.43
CA ALA A 218 -7.54 12.62 -7.59
C ALA A 218 -8.37 13.89 -7.43
N ARG A 219 -9.56 13.79 -6.82
CA ARG A 219 -10.45 14.93 -6.55
C ARG A 219 -9.81 15.90 -5.53
N ALA A 220 -9.29 15.37 -4.42
CA ALA A 220 -8.61 16.21 -3.43
C ALA A 220 -7.38 16.91 -4.02
N ALA A 221 -6.62 16.24 -4.87
CA ALA A 221 -5.47 16.83 -5.56
C ALA A 221 -5.88 17.88 -6.60
N ALA A 222 -7.02 17.69 -7.30
CA ALA A 222 -7.51 18.62 -8.32
C ALA A 222 -7.88 20.00 -7.76
N ASP A 223 -8.24 20.07 -6.48
CA ASP A 223 -8.51 21.34 -5.79
C ASP A 223 -7.25 22.23 -5.72
N SER A 224 -6.08 21.61 -5.61
CA SER A 224 -4.78 22.28 -5.54
C SER A 224 -4.04 22.37 -6.88
N LEU A 225 -4.44 21.52 -7.84
CA LEU A 225 -3.81 21.37 -9.17
C LEU A 225 -4.86 21.60 -10.27
N PRO A 226 -5.28 22.84 -10.51
CA PRO A 226 -6.40 23.16 -11.40
C PRO A 226 -6.14 22.81 -12.88
N GLN A 227 -4.89 22.51 -13.26
CA GLN A 227 -4.50 22.13 -14.62
C GLN A 227 -4.79 20.66 -14.96
N ILE A 228 -5.15 19.82 -13.99
CA ILE A 228 -5.49 18.41 -14.25
C ILE A 228 -6.97 18.23 -14.57
N ASP A 229 -7.26 17.14 -15.27
CA ASP A 229 -8.58 16.59 -15.54
C ASP A 229 -8.66 15.16 -15.04
N ILE A 230 -9.80 14.79 -14.45
CA ILE A 230 -10.06 13.48 -13.84
C ILE A 230 -11.40 12.88 -14.28
N ASN A 231 -11.99 13.39 -15.37
CA ASN A 231 -13.33 13.03 -15.79
C ASN A 231 -13.44 11.64 -16.43
N THR A 232 -12.33 11.13 -17.00
CA THR A 232 -12.34 9.82 -17.65
C THR A 232 -12.22 8.70 -16.64
N ALA A 233 -13.32 7.95 -16.45
CA ALA A 233 -13.34 6.80 -15.54
C ALA A 233 -12.61 5.60 -16.16
N ILE A 234 -11.75 4.95 -15.38
CA ILE A 234 -11.08 3.68 -15.74
C ILE A 234 -11.89 2.48 -15.24
N SER A 235 -12.56 2.61 -14.09
CA SER A 235 -13.43 1.57 -13.56
C SER A 235 -14.82 2.09 -13.24
N PHE A 236 -15.75 1.16 -13.04
CA PHE A 236 -17.01 1.45 -12.36
C PHE A 236 -16.77 1.76 -10.88
N THR A 237 -17.75 2.38 -10.24
CA THR A 237 -17.76 2.55 -8.77
C THR A 237 -17.83 1.19 -8.10
N GLN A 238 -16.96 0.96 -7.15
CA GLN A 238 -16.78 -0.31 -6.45
C GLN A 238 -16.65 -0.08 -4.95
N PHE A 239 -16.84 -1.15 -4.19
CA PHE A 239 -16.66 -1.13 -2.74
C PHE A 239 -15.20 -1.32 -2.38
N TYR A 240 -14.71 -0.49 -1.46
CA TYR A 240 -13.38 -0.58 -0.88
C TYR A 240 -13.48 -0.92 0.60
N SER A 241 -12.62 -1.82 1.05
CA SER A 241 -12.58 -2.39 2.40
C SER A 241 -11.20 -2.26 3.00
N TRP A 242 -11.09 -2.36 4.31
CA TRP A 242 -9.82 -2.60 4.97
C TRP A 242 -9.48 -4.08 4.96
N ALA A 243 -8.23 -4.42 5.30
CA ALA A 243 -7.79 -5.80 5.31
C ALA A 243 -7.16 -6.19 6.65
N VAL A 244 -7.38 -7.44 7.04
CA VAL A 244 -6.72 -8.10 8.16
C VAL A 244 -6.18 -9.46 7.71
N SER A 245 -5.30 -10.06 8.51
CA SER A 245 -4.78 -11.39 8.25
C SER A 245 -5.89 -12.44 8.19
N LYS A 246 -5.72 -13.47 7.36
CA LYS A 246 -6.59 -14.68 7.37
C LYS A 246 -6.68 -15.34 8.73
N GLN A 247 -5.69 -15.11 9.57
CA GLN A 247 -5.59 -15.70 10.91
C GLN A 247 -6.23 -14.83 12.00
N SER A 248 -6.86 -13.70 11.63
CA SER A 248 -7.46 -12.75 12.56
C SER A 248 -8.97 -12.55 12.32
N PRO A 249 -9.79 -13.61 12.30
CA PRO A 249 -11.22 -13.51 12.01
C PRO A 249 -12.00 -12.76 13.12
N VAL A 250 -11.59 -12.88 14.37
CA VAL A 250 -12.27 -12.19 15.48
C VAL A 250 -12.00 -10.69 15.47
N LEU A 251 -10.80 -10.27 15.04
CA LEU A 251 -10.51 -8.86 14.79
C LEU A 251 -11.39 -8.31 13.66
N LEU A 252 -11.56 -9.07 12.55
CA LEU A 252 -12.45 -8.71 11.46
C LEU A 252 -13.88 -8.45 11.96
N ASP A 253 -14.43 -9.39 12.73
CA ASP A 253 -15.79 -9.28 13.27
C ASP A 253 -15.94 -8.07 14.21
N SER A 254 -14.91 -7.79 15.01
CA SER A 254 -14.87 -6.63 15.90
C SER A 254 -14.84 -5.30 15.13
N LEU A 255 -14.06 -5.21 14.06
CA LEU A 255 -14.02 -4.04 13.17
C LEU A 255 -15.38 -3.83 12.48
N ASN A 256 -15.95 -4.89 11.91
CA ASN A 256 -17.24 -4.82 11.24
C ASN A 256 -18.37 -4.40 12.19
N ALA A 257 -18.39 -4.91 13.41
CA ALA A 257 -19.36 -4.51 14.44
C ALA A 257 -19.24 -3.03 14.80
N CYS A 258 -18.03 -2.48 14.85
CA CYS A 258 -17.80 -1.06 15.10
C CYS A 258 -18.28 -0.19 13.92
N PHE A 259 -18.00 -0.59 12.68
CA PHE A 259 -18.44 0.16 11.50
C PHE A 259 -19.96 0.23 11.40
N ILE A 260 -20.69 -0.86 11.65
CA ILE A 260 -22.15 -0.87 11.64
C ILE A 260 -22.69 0.09 12.70
N LYS A 261 -22.13 0.12 13.91
CA LYS A 261 -22.55 1.04 14.96
C LYS A 261 -22.22 2.50 14.63
N GLY A 262 -21.01 2.75 14.11
CA GLY A 262 -20.58 4.08 13.71
C GLY A 262 -21.45 4.66 12.60
N PHE A 263 -21.74 3.91 11.57
CA PHE A 263 -22.63 4.35 10.47
C PHE A 263 -24.06 4.59 10.92
N SER A 264 -24.59 3.82 11.89
CA SER A 264 -25.94 4.04 12.42
C SER A 264 -26.07 5.25 13.35
N SER A 265 -24.98 5.85 13.81
CA SER A 265 -25.01 7.08 14.62
C SER A 265 -24.82 8.36 13.78
N PHE A 266 -24.54 8.24 12.48
CA PHE A 266 -24.42 9.36 11.54
C PHE A 266 -25.66 9.56 10.64
N PHE A 267 -26.65 8.67 10.74
CA PHE A 267 -27.97 8.75 10.14
C PHE A 267 -29.05 8.77 11.21
#